data_efe6427cb7de1a70ab2127413775880a
#
_entry.id   efe6427cb7de1a70ab2127413775880a
#
_cell.length_a   1.000
_cell.length_b   1.000
_cell.length_c   1.000
_cell.angle_alpha   90.00
_cell.angle_beta   90.00
_cell.angle_gamma   90.00
#
_symmetry.space_group_name_H-M   'P 1'
#
loop_
_entity.id
_entity.type
_entity.pdbx_description
1 polymer ?
#
loop_
_entity_poly.entity_id
_entity_poly.type
_entity_poly.pdbx_seq_one_letter_code
_entity_poly.pdbx_strand_id
1 'polypeptide(L)'
;WGFTLTDGALRMLVLLHFYKLGYSPFTLAFLFLLYEAAGIAANLIGGWLATRYGIARMLVVGLSTQITGFLLLSALSPDWTATLSVAWVVLSQGVCGVAKDLTKTASKSAIKLTAGEASGQLFKWVAWFTGSKNAMKGIGFFLGGVLLEVLGFRGSLWVMAGLLCLVLMGVVVYVPPLMGKSKASKSAKELFA
;
A
#
# COMPACT_ATOMS: atom_id res chain seq x y z
N TRP A 1 6.32 -7.65 -3.58
CA TRP A 1 7.46 -6.71 -3.53
C TRP A 1 7.20 -5.43 -4.33
N GLY A 2 6.64 -5.50 -5.55
CA GLY A 2 6.33 -4.31 -6.36
C GLY A 2 5.50 -3.26 -5.64
N PHE A 3 4.46 -3.67 -4.91
CA PHE A 3 3.68 -2.78 -4.05
C PHE A 3 4.57 -2.11 -2.97
N THR A 4 5.40 -2.88 -2.27
CA THR A 4 6.24 -2.35 -1.19
C THR A 4 7.31 -1.39 -1.71
N LEU A 5 7.84 -1.65 -2.90
CA LEU A 5 8.78 -0.78 -3.59
C LEU A 5 8.14 0.58 -3.89
N THR A 6 6.96 0.59 -4.50
CA THR A 6 6.23 1.83 -4.85
C THR A 6 5.69 2.55 -3.62
N ASP A 7 5.31 1.84 -2.57
CA ASP A 7 4.90 2.44 -1.28
C ASP A 7 6.08 3.16 -0.61
N GLY A 8 7.27 2.56 -0.61
CA GLY A 8 8.48 3.23 -0.14
C GLY A 8 8.84 4.45 -0.99
N ALA A 9 8.80 4.30 -2.30
CA ALA A 9 9.09 5.40 -3.23
C ALA A 9 8.10 6.57 -3.06
N LEU A 10 6.81 6.29 -2.90
CA LEU A 10 5.79 7.31 -2.64
C LEU A 10 6.09 8.14 -1.41
N ARG A 11 6.46 7.50 -0.30
CA ARG A 11 6.77 8.21 0.95
C ARG A 11 7.90 9.21 0.77
N MET A 12 9.00 8.78 0.14
CA MET A 12 10.13 9.65 -0.11
C MET A 12 9.81 10.73 -1.14
N LEU A 13 9.07 10.38 -2.20
CA LEU A 13 8.61 11.31 -3.22
C LEU A 13 7.81 12.47 -2.62
N VAL A 14 6.79 12.17 -1.81
CA VAL A 14 5.94 13.17 -1.16
C VAL A 14 6.76 14.01 -0.19
N LEU A 15 7.56 13.37 0.68
CA LEU A 15 8.37 14.04 1.68
C LEU A 15 9.35 15.05 1.02
N LEU A 16 10.11 14.60 0.02
CA LEU A 16 11.11 15.45 -0.63
C LEU A 16 10.48 16.53 -1.50
N HIS A 17 9.37 16.23 -2.17
CA HIS A 17 8.67 17.22 -2.98
C HIS A 17 8.18 18.39 -2.14
N PHE A 18 7.47 18.13 -1.05
CA PHE A 18 6.96 19.18 -0.17
C PHE A 18 8.06 19.85 0.65
N TYR A 19 9.15 19.14 0.98
CA TYR A 19 10.33 19.75 1.58
C TYR A 19 10.99 20.77 0.63
N LYS A 20 11.16 20.43 -0.66
CA LYS A 20 11.68 21.35 -1.68
C LYS A 20 10.77 22.57 -1.88
N LEU A 21 9.47 22.46 -1.63
CA LEU A 21 8.51 23.57 -1.65
C LEU A 21 8.55 24.44 -0.39
N GLY A 22 9.41 24.14 0.59
CA GLY A 22 9.60 24.93 1.80
C GLY A 22 8.60 24.64 2.93
N TYR A 23 7.87 23.53 2.88
CA TYR A 23 6.97 23.15 3.97
C TYR A 23 7.74 22.76 5.24
N SER A 24 7.20 23.15 6.40
CA SER A 24 7.82 22.85 7.69
C SER A 24 7.86 21.34 7.98
N PRO A 25 8.83 20.84 8.77
CA PRO A 25 8.88 19.43 9.19
C PRO A 25 7.60 18.95 9.88
N PHE A 26 6.92 19.83 10.63
CA PHE A 26 5.64 19.53 11.26
C PHE A 26 4.54 19.26 10.21
N THR A 27 4.43 20.12 9.19
CA THR A 27 3.49 19.91 8.09
C THR A 27 3.78 18.63 7.34
N LEU A 28 5.06 18.32 7.09
CA LEU A 28 5.47 17.06 6.43
C LEU A 28 5.04 15.84 7.24
N ALA A 29 5.19 15.86 8.56
CA ALA A 29 4.70 14.78 9.42
C ALA A 29 3.16 14.66 9.34
N PHE A 30 2.45 15.77 9.30
CA PHE A 30 1.00 15.81 9.20
C PHE A 30 0.47 15.21 7.88
N LEU A 31 1.21 15.34 6.77
CA LEU A 31 0.84 14.73 5.48
C LEU A 31 0.67 13.21 5.57
N PHE A 32 1.36 12.56 6.51
CA PHE A 32 1.30 11.11 6.69
C PHE A 32 0.34 10.65 7.82
N LEU A 33 -0.24 11.58 8.57
CA LEU A 33 -1.10 11.24 9.70
C LEU A 33 -2.29 10.38 9.26
N LEU A 34 -3.03 10.82 8.25
CA LEU A 34 -4.20 10.11 7.76
C LEU A 34 -3.81 8.80 7.05
N TYR A 35 -2.65 8.76 6.41
CA TYR A 35 -2.11 7.53 5.83
C TYR A 35 -1.96 6.43 6.88
N GLU A 36 -1.39 6.71 8.03
CA GLU A 36 -1.22 5.72 9.09
C GLU A 36 -2.56 5.43 9.79
N ALA A 37 -3.37 6.45 10.08
CA ALA A 37 -4.68 6.27 10.73
C ALA A 37 -5.65 5.43 9.87
N ALA A 38 -5.76 5.74 8.58
CA ALA A 38 -6.57 4.97 7.65
C ALA A 38 -6.05 3.54 7.47
N GLY A 39 -4.72 3.36 7.48
CA GLY A 39 -4.10 2.05 7.47
C GLY A 39 -4.45 1.22 8.71
N ILE A 40 -4.41 1.81 9.90
CA ILE A 40 -4.81 1.11 11.15
C ILE A 40 -6.26 0.64 11.04
N ALA A 41 -7.19 1.51 10.64
CA ALA A 41 -8.60 1.16 10.46
C ALA A 41 -8.78 0.03 9.43
N ALA A 42 -8.09 0.12 8.28
CA ALA A 42 -8.11 -0.92 7.25
C ALA A 42 -7.53 -2.26 7.74
N ASN A 43 -6.50 -2.23 8.59
CA ASN A 43 -5.90 -3.44 9.14
C ASN A 43 -6.82 -4.15 10.13
N LEU A 44 -7.57 -3.42 10.95
CA LEU A 44 -8.54 -3.98 11.89
C LEU A 44 -9.65 -4.76 11.15
N ILE A 45 -10.12 -4.24 10.02
CA ILE A 45 -11.18 -4.86 9.23
C ILE A 45 -10.60 -5.88 8.23
N GLY A 46 -9.35 -5.74 7.87
CA GLY A 46 -8.69 -6.49 6.79
C GLY A 46 -8.65 -8.00 7.02
N GLY A 47 -8.50 -8.46 8.26
CA GLY A 47 -8.56 -9.88 8.59
C GLY A 47 -9.93 -10.50 8.28
N TRP A 48 -11.01 -9.83 8.67
CA TRP A 48 -12.38 -10.24 8.37
C TRP A 48 -12.68 -10.19 6.86
N LEU A 49 -12.23 -9.14 6.17
CA LEU A 49 -12.37 -9.02 4.72
C LEU A 49 -11.64 -10.16 3.98
N ALA A 50 -10.46 -10.56 4.45
CA ALA A 50 -9.68 -11.64 3.83
C ALA A 50 -10.42 -12.99 3.89
N THR A 51 -11.08 -13.30 5.02
CA THR A 51 -11.85 -14.54 5.18
C THR A 51 -13.13 -14.52 4.34
N ARG A 52 -13.77 -13.37 4.18
CA ARG A 52 -15.05 -13.24 3.47
C ARG A 52 -14.88 -13.16 1.95
N TYR A 53 -13.96 -12.36 1.47
CA TYR A 53 -13.79 -12.08 0.04
C TYR A 53 -12.66 -12.86 -0.62
N GLY A 54 -11.77 -13.42 0.18
CA GLY A 54 -10.60 -14.13 -0.29
C GLY A 54 -9.39 -13.21 -0.53
N ILE A 55 -8.20 -13.81 -0.51
CA ILE A 55 -6.91 -13.12 -0.58
C ILE A 55 -6.70 -12.46 -1.94
N ALA A 56 -7.06 -13.17 -3.03
CA ALA A 56 -6.88 -12.66 -4.39
C ALA A 56 -7.64 -11.35 -4.62
N ARG A 57 -8.92 -11.31 -4.20
CA ARG A 57 -9.73 -10.09 -4.31
C ARG A 57 -9.19 -8.94 -3.46
N MET A 58 -8.71 -9.23 -2.26
CA MET A 58 -8.08 -8.20 -1.42
C MET A 58 -6.81 -7.64 -2.05
N LEU A 59 -5.99 -8.47 -2.70
CA LEU A 59 -4.81 -7.99 -3.44
C LEU A 59 -5.22 -7.09 -4.60
N VAL A 60 -6.21 -7.48 -5.38
CA VAL A 60 -6.74 -6.67 -6.50
C VAL A 60 -7.26 -5.32 -5.99
N VAL A 61 -8.11 -5.33 -4.96
CA VAL A 61 -8.64 -4.09 -4.36
C VAL A 61 -7.52 -3.22 -3.81
N GLY A 62 -6.57 -3.78 -3.06
CA GLY A 62 -5.44 -3.03 -2.50
C GLY A 62 -4.57 -2.40 -3.57
N LEU A 63 -4.22 -3.13 -4.64
CA LEU A 63 -3.45 -2.61 -5.77
C LEU A 63 -4.21 -1.53 -6.53
N SER A 64 -5.50 -1.74 -6.84
CA SER A 64 -6.34 -0.75 -7.52
C SER A 64 -6.48 0.52 -6.69
N THR A 65 -6.69 0.40 -5.37
CA THR A 65 -6.77 1.54 -4.45
C THR A 65 -5.45 2.32 -4.42
N GLN A 66 -4.29 1.64 -4.46
CA GLN A 66 -2.99 2.32 -4.52
C GLN A 66 -2.80 3.08 -5.84
N ILE A 67 -3.17 2.48 -6.97
CA ILE A 67 -3.13 3.15 -8.28
C ILE A 67 -4.02 4.39 -8.25
N THR A 68 -5.25 4.28 -7.71
CA THR A 68 -6.14 5.43 -7.52
C THR A 68 -5.49 6.53 -6.67
N GLY A 69 -4.82 6.17 -5.57
CA GLY A 69 -4.08 7.11 -4.74
C GLY A 69 -2.97 7.85 -5.51
N PHE A 70 -2.23 7.16 -6.38
CA PHE A 70 -1.22 7.80 -7.24
C PHE A 70 -1.86 8.77 -8.26
N LEU A 71 -2.98 8.38 -8.86
CA LEU A 71 -3.70 9.25 -9.79
C LEU A 71 -4.25 10.49 -9.09
N LEU A 72 -4.81 10.34 -7.90
CA LEU A 72 -5.27 11.48 -7.08
C LEU A 72 -4.11 12.42 -6.76
N LEU A 73 -2.95 11.90 -6.34
CA LEU A 73 -1.77 12.73 -6.09
C LEU A 73 -1.25 13.40 -7.36
N SER A 74 -1.33 12.73 -8.51
CA SER A 74 -0.90 13.32 -9.79
C SER A 74 -1.79 14.47 -10.27
N ALA A 75 -3.02 14.55 -9.76
CA ALA A 75 -3.96 15.64 -10.04
C ALA A 75 -3.65 16.94 -9.26
N LEU A 76 -2.68 16.90 -8.32
CA LEU A 76 -2.24 18.09 -7.59
C LEU A 76 -1.81 19.20 -8.57
N SER A 77 -2.42 20.39 -8.44
CA SER A 77 -2.08 21.54 -9.28
C SER A 77 -1.18 22.53 -8.52
N PRO A 78 -0.16 23.10 -9.19
CA PRO A 78 0.68 24.16 -8.60
C PRO A 78 -0.11 25.43 -8.27
N ASP A 79 -1.24 25.67 -8.93
CA ASP A 79 -2.06 26.88 -8.75
C ASP A 79 -2.93 26.84 -7.48
N TRP A 80 -2.95 25.73 -6.79
CA TRP A 80 -3.75 25.57 -5.57
C TRP A 80 -3.11 26.28 -4.38
N THR A 81 -3.96 26.76 -3.48
CA THR A 81 -3.49 27.30 -2.19
C THR A 81 -2.77 26.22 -1.38
N ALA A 82 -1.82 26.61 -0.55
CA ALA A 82 -1.08 25.68 0.31
C ALA A 82 -2.02 24.81 1.16
N THR A 83 -3.09 25.40 1.71
CA THR A 83 -4.08 24.66 2.52
C THR A 83 -4.81 23.59 1.70
N LEU A 84 -5.24 23.92 0.48
CA LEU A 84 -5.93 22.97 -0.39
C LEU A 84 -4.99 21.84 -0.83
N SER A 85 -3.75 22.18 -1.17
CA SER A 85 -2.71 21.20 -1.54
C SER A 85 -2.44 20.22 -0.39
N VAL A 86 -2.27 20.72 0.83
CA VAL A 86 -2.07 19.87 2.02
C VAL A 86 -3.28 18.98 2.26
N ALA A 87 -4.51 19.52 2.24
CA ALA A 87 -5.73 18.75 2.44
C ALA A 87 -5.88 17.63 1.38
N TRP A 88 -5.62 17.95 0.11
CA TRP A 88 -5.68 16.98 -0.99
C TRP A 88 -4.66 15.85 -0.83
N VAL A 89 -3.41 16.20 -0.46
CA VAL A 89 -2.35 15.21 -0.23
C VAL A 89 -2.68 14.33 0.96
N VAL A 90 -3.16 14.89 2.06
CA VAL A 90 -3.57 14.14 3.26
C VAL A 90 -4.67 13.13 2.92
N LEU A 91 -5.71 13.54 2.16
CA LEU A 91 -6.79 12.66 1.73
C LEU A 91 -6.28 11.56 0.79
N SER A 92 -5.48 11.91 -0.21
CA SER A 92 -4.89 10.96 -1.15
C SER A 92 -3.96 9.96 -0.45
N GLN A 93 -3.18 10.41 0.54
CA GLN A 93 -2.37 9.56 1.39
C GLN A 93 -3.22 8.63 2.26
N GLY A 94 -4.39 9.07 2.73
CA GLY A 94 -5.34 8.20 3.42
C GLY A 94 -5.78 7.02 2.56
N VAL A 95 -6.08 7.26 1.27
CA VAL A 95 -6.39 6.21 0.29
C VAL A 95 -5.21 5.23 0.14
N CYS A 96 -3.98 5.73 0.03
CA CYS A 96 -2.77 4.91 -0.03
C CYS A 96 -2.55 4.10 1.27
N GLY A 97 -2.89 4.66 2.42
CA GLY A 97 -2.83 3.97 3.72
C GLY A 97 -3.74 2.76 3.80
N VAL A 98 -4.99 2.89 3.32
CA VAL A 98 -5.93 1.77 3.19
C VAL A 98 -5.35 0.69 2.25
N ALA A 99 -4.88 1.09 1.07
CA ALA A 99 -4.28 0.18 0.09
C ALA A 99 -3.11 -0.62 0.67
N LYS A 100 -2.24 0.04 1.43
CA LYS A 100 -1.08 -0.56 2.11
C LYS A 100 -1.50 -1.69 3.04
N ASP A 101 -2.44 -1.44 3.92
CA ASP A 101 -2.77 -2.41 4.96
C ASP A 101 -3.68 -3.54 4.42
N LEU A 102 -4.54 -3.29 3.44
CA LEU A 102 -5.23 -4.36 2.70
C LEU A 102 -4.25 -5.31 2.00
N THR A 103 -3.29 -4.77 1.25
CA THR A 103 -2.28 -5.57 0.54
C THR A 103 -1.37 -6.31 1.51
N LYS A 104 -0.97 -5.70 2.62
CA LYS A 104 -0.16 -6.30 3.68
C LYS A 104 -0.88 -7.47 4.34
N THR A 105 -2.16 -7.29 4.69
CA THR A 105 -2.97 -8.35 5.31
C THR A 105 -3.19 -9.51 4.34
N ALA A 106 -3.53 -9.23 3.09
CA ALA A 106 -3.68 -10.25 2.05
C ALA A 106 -2.38 -11.04 1.83
N SER A 107 -1.24 -10.37 1.75
CA SER A 107 0.07 -11.03 1.56
C SER A 107 0.45 -11.92 2.74
N LYS A 108 0.22 -11.46 3.98
CA LYS A 108 0.48 -12.28 5.18
C LYS A 108 -0.43 -13.50 5.25
N SER A 109 -1.69 -13.35 4.87
CA SER A 109 -2.64 -14.47 4.83
C SER A 109 -2.27 -15.48 3.75
N ALA A 110 -1.77 -15.03 2.60
CA ALA A 110 -1.27 -15.91 1.55
C ALA A 110 -0.10 -16.78 2.02
N ILE A 111 0.87 -16.18 2.73
CA ILE A 111 2.02 -16.92 3.28
C ILE A 111 1.58 -17.99 4.27
N LYS A 112 0.65 -17.67 5.17
CA LYS A 112 0.12 -18.64 6.14
C LYS A 112 -0.52 -19.85 5.46
N LEU A 113 -1.23 -19.64 4.35
CA LEU A 113 -1.84 -20.73 3.58
C LEU A 113 -0.82 -21.58 2.84
N THR A 114 0.27 -20.99 2.39
CA THR A 114 1.28 -21.70 1.57
C THR A 114 2.32 -22.43 2.41
N ALA A 115 2.62 -21.93 3.61
CA ALA A 115 3.67 -22.48 4.48
C ALA A 115 3.30 -23.79 5.19
N GLY A 116 2.01 -24.19 5.20
CA GLY A 116 1.55 -25.41 5.89
C GLY A 116 1.73 -25.37 7.41
N GLU A 117 1.34 -26.45 8.11
CA GLU A 117 1.37 -26.55 9.58
C GLU A 117 2.74 -26.96 10.16
N ALA A 118 3.77 -27.16 9.35
CA ALA A 118 5.09 -27.54 9.85
C ALA A 118 5.73 -26.37 10.59
N SER A 119 5.80 -26.47 11.90
CA SER A 119 6.13 -25.40 12.87
C SER A 119 7.46 -24.66 12.65
N GLY A 120 8.42 -25.21 11.92
CA GLY A 120 9.70 -24.55 11.61
C GLY A 120 9.71 -23.81 10.27
N GLN A 121 8.92 -24.25 9.30
CA GLN A 121 8.89 -23.65 7.96
C GLN A 121 8.15 -22.30 7.93
N LEU A 122 7.04 -22.18 8.67
CA LEU A 122 6.27 -20.95 8.75
C LEU A 122 7.13 -19.78 9.27
N PHE A 123 7.92 -20.02 10.31
CA PHE A 123 8.81 -19.00 10.87
C PHE A 123 9.85 -18.53 9.84
N LYS A 124 10.51 -19.46 9.14
CA LYS A 124 11.49 -19.14 8.09
C LYS A 124 10.87 -18.32 6.94
N TRP A 125 9.68 -18.71 6.48
CA TRP A 125 8.98 -18.00 5.42
C TRP A 125 8.56 -16.58 5.85
N VAL A 126 8.05 -16.42 7.07
CA VAL A 126 7.65 -15.11 7.60
C VAL A 126 8.87 -14.22 7.82
N ALA A 127 9.97 -14.75 8.35
CA ALA A 127 11.21 -14.00 8.54
C ALA A 127 11.80 -13.54 7.20
N TRP A 128 11.91 -14.45 6.23
CA TRP A 128 12.41 -14.13 4.90
C TRP A 128 11.53 -13.10 4.17
N PHE A 129 10.22 -13.27 4.22
CA PHE A 129 9.27 -12.33 3.62
C PHE A 129 9.36 -10.94 4.27
N THR A 130 9.46 -10.88 5.59
CA THR A 130 9.54 -9.60 6.31
C THR A 130 10.86 -8.91 6.02
N GLY A 131 11.97 -9.65 6.02
CA GLY A 131 13.30 -9.11 5.71
C GLY A 131 13.38 -8.58 4.27
N SER A 132 12.99 -9.39 3.29
CA SER A 132 12.98 -8.99 1.88
C SER A 132 12.04 -7.80 1.60
N LYS A 133 10.88 -7.76 2.26
CA LYS A 133 9.96 -6.62 2.18
C LYS A 133 10.58 -5.33 2.71
N ASN A 134 11.29 -5.39 3.84
CA ASN A 134 11.96 -4.22 4.41
C ASN A 134 13.11 -3.75 3.51
N ALA A 135 13.88 -4.66 2.91
CA ALA A 135 14.89 -4.34 1.91
C ALA A 135 14.28 -3.64 0.69
N MET A 136 13.19 -4.19 0.13
CA MET A 136 12.46 -3.57 -0.98
C MET A 136 11.93 -2.17 -0.64
N LYS A 137 11.50 -1.95 0.61
CA LYS A 137 11.05 -0.63 1.07
C LYS A 137 12.22 0.37 1.11
N GLY A 138 13.39 -0.07 1.57
CA GLY A 138 14.61 0.75 1.56
C GLY A 138 15.03 1.15 0.15
N ILE A 139 15.02 0.18 -0.79
CA ILE A 139 15.25 0.45 -2.22
C ILE A 139 14.20 1.44 -2.75
N GLY A 140 12.93 1.27 -2.35
CA GLY A 140 11.84 2.19 -2.71
C GLY A 140 12.13 3.62 -2.27
N PHE A 141 12.61 3.84 -1.04
CA PHE A 141 12.98 5.18 -0.56
C PHE A 141 14.03 5.84 -1.45
N PHE A 142 15.08 5.10 -1.82
CA PHE A 142 16.10 5.59 -2.73
C PHE A 142 15.52 5.92 -4.11
N LEU A 143 14.74 5.01 -4.68
CA LEU A 143 14.10 5.20 -5.98
C LEU A 143 13.13 6.39 -5.98
N GLY A 144 12.41 6.64 -4.89
CA GLY A 144 11.54 7.81 -4.77
C GLY A 144 12.27 9.13 -4.91
N GLY A 145 13.48 9.23 -4.33
CA GLY A 145 14.35 10.38 -4.50
C GLY A 145 14.86 10.54 -5.94
N VAL A 146 15.35 9.45 -6.54
CA VAL A 146 15.84 9.45 -7.93
C VAL A 146 14.73 9.80 -8.92
N LEU A 147 13.56 9.17 -8.78
CA LEU A 147 12.41 9.44 -9.64
C LEU A 147 11.98 10.91 -9.56
N LEU A 148 11.95 11.49 -8.34
CA LEU A 148 11.61 12.90 -8.17
C LEU A 148 12.58 13.81 -8.93
N GLU A 149 13.86 13.51 -8.89
CA GLU A 149 14.89 14.33 -9.53
C GLU A 149 14.85 14.21 -11.07
N VAL A 150 14.62 13.00 -11.58
CA VAL A 150 14.66 12.72 -13.03
C VAL A 150 13.34 13.04 -13.74
N LEU A 151 12.21 12.67 -13.13
CA LEU A 151 10.88 12.74 -13.75
C LEU A 151 9.95 13.78 -13.11
N GLY A 152 10.39 14.39 -12.01
CA GLY A 152 9.54 15.26 -11.22
C GLY A 152 8.42 14.51 -10.48
N PHE A 153 7.61 15.24 -9.73
CA PHE A 153 6.58 14.66 -8.87
C PHE A 153 5.52 13.87 -9.66
N ARG A 154 4.93 14.51 -10.68
CA ARG A 154 3.84 13.93 -11.47
C ARG A 154 4.31 12.74 -12.33
N GLY A 155 5.47 12.88 -12.99
CA GLY A 155 6.04 11.80 -13.81
C GLY A 155 6.36 10.54 -12.99
N SER A 156 6.89 10.72 -11.79
CA SER A 156 7.18 9.62 -10.86
C SER A 156 5.91 8.85 -10.46
N LEU A 157 4.81 9.55 -10.19
CA LEU A 157 3.52 8.93 -9.86
C LEU A 157 2.97 8.09 -11.01
N TRP A 158 3.09 8.59 -12.26
CA TRP A 158 2.67 7.84 -13.43
C TRP A 158 3.50 6.58 -13.67
N VAL A 159 4.82 6.65 -13.50
CA VAL A 159 5.69 5.47 -13.61
C VAL A 159 5.37 4.44 -12.54
N MET A 160 5.16 4.87 -11.30
CA MET A 160 4.77 3.97 -10.21
C MET A 160 3.37 3.36 -10.43
N ALA A 161 2.42 4.14 -10.95
CA ALA A 161 1.09 3.64 -11.32
C ALA A 161 1.18 2.59 -12.43
N GLY A 162 1.98 2.84 -13.47
CA GLY A 162 2.23 1.88 -14.56
C GLY A 162 2.84 0.57 -14.06
N LEU A 163 3.84 0.64 -13.17
CA LEU A 163 4.42 -0.55 -12.54
C LEU A 163 3.37 -1.33 -11.75
N LEU A 164 2.52 -0.67 -10.97
CA LEU A 164 1.47 -1.36 -10.24
C LEU A 164 0.36 -1.92 -11.14
N CYS A 165 0.08 -1.31 -12.28
CA CYS A 165 -0.82 -1.88 -13.28
C CYS A 165 -0.28 -3.21 -13.81
N LEU A 166 1.02 -3.31 -14.10
CA LEU A 166 1.66 -4.56 -14.50
C LEU A 166 1.57 -5.63 -13.40
N VAL A 167 1.82 -5.23 -12.15
CA VAL A 167 1.67 -6.13 -10.99
C VAL A 167 0.22 -6.59 -10.84
N LEU A 168 -0.74 -5.69 -11.00
CA LEU A 168 -2.18 -5.99 -10.93
C LEU A 168 -2.60 -6.98 -12.02
N MET A 169 -2.15 -6.78 -13.26
CA MET A 169 -2.37 -7.73 -14.36
C MET A 169 -1.81 -9.10 -14.01
N GLY A 170 -0.57 -9.16 -13.47
CA GLY A 170 0.01 -10.42 -13.00
C GLY A 170 -0.83 -11.10 -11.92
N VAL A 171 -1.34 -10.35 -10.95
CA VAL A 171 -2.20 -10.90 -9.90
C VAL A 171 -3.50 -11.45 -10.48
N VAL A 172 -4.15 -10.73 -11.40
CA VAL A 172 -5.41 -11.17 -12.02
C VAL A 172 -5.22 -12.45 -12.85
N VAL A 173 -4.08 -12.57 -13.55
CA VAL A 173 -3.81 -13.71 -14.43
C VAL A 173 -3.35 -14.95 -13.65
N TYR A 174 -2.47 -14.78 -12.66
CA TYR A 174 -1.78 -15.92 -12.02
C TYR A 174 -2.34 -16.33 -10.66
N VAL A 175 -3.10 -15.46 -9.97
CA VAL A 175 -3.62 -15.79 -8.63
C VAL A 175 -5.05 -16.35 -8.73
N PRO A 176 -5.32 -17.58 -8.25
CA PRO A 176 -6.66 -18.15 -8.29
C PRO A 176 -7.68 -17.28 -7.53
N PRO A 177 -8.85 -16.96 -8.11
CA PRO A 177 -9.81 -16.01 -7.54
C PRO A 177 -10.43 -16.47 -6.20
N LEU A 178 -10.42 -17.77 -5.92
CA LEU A 178 -10.96 -18.38 -4.69
C LEU A 178 -9.90 -18.63 -3.62
N MET A 179 -8.65 -18.23 -3.85
CA MET A 179 -7.55 -18.42 -2.89
C MET A 179 -7.89 -17.78 -1.54
N GLY A 180 -7.88 -18.57 -0.48
CA GLY A 180 -8.10 -18.11 0.90
C GLY A 180 -9.54 -17.83 1.29
N LYS A 181 -10.53 -18.14 0.45
CA LYS A 181 -11.94 -18.04 0.81
C LYS A 181 -12.31 -19.20 1.73
N SER A 182 -12.68 -18.93 2.98
CA SER A 182 -13.18 -19.96 3.89
C SER A 182 -14.55 -20.47 3.44
N LYS A 183 -14.76 -21.80 3.46
CA LYS A 183 -16.08 -22.42 3.22
C LYS A 183 -17.06 -22.13 4.37
N ALA A 184 -16.58 -21.83 5.57
CA ALA A 184 -17.37 -21.43 6.72
C ALA A 184 -17.32 -19.91 6.87
N SER A 185 -18.36 -19.22 6.42
CA SER A 185 -18.60 -17.81 6.78
C SER A 185 -18.88 -17.75 8.27
N LYS A 186 -17.88 -17.53 9.10
CA LYS A 186 -18.12 -17.16 10.50
C LYS A 186 -18.89 -15.86 10.52
N SER A 187 -20.06 -15.86 11.16
CA SER A 187 -20.88 -14.65 11.32
C SER A 187 -20.07 -13.56 12.02
N ALA A 188 -20.26 -12.31 11.62
CA ALA A 188 -19.65 -11.17 12.31
C ALA A 188 -19.97 -11.12 13.81
N LYS A 189 -21.08 -11.74 14.25
CA LYS A 189 -21.46 -11.90 15.66
C LYS A 189 -20.47 -12.78 16.46
N GLU A 190 -19.78 -13.73 15.84
CA GLU A 190 -18.83 -14.62 16.55
C GLU A 190 -17.43 -13.98 16.71
N LEU A 191 -17.17 -12.83 16.09
CA LEU A 191 -15.91 -12.10 16.22
C LEU A 191 -15.92 -11.07 17.35
N PHE A 192 -17.11 -10.69 17.84
CA PHE A 192 -17.29 -9.69 18.89
C PHE A 192 -17.98 -10.26 20.14
N ALA A 193 -18.16 -11.59 20.23
CA ALA A 193 -18.56 -12.32 21.43
C ALA A 193 -17.35 -12.93 22.10
#